data_f23beb10aed9801c455be801309a9f46
#
_entry.id   f23beb10aed9801c455be801309a9f46
#
_cell.length_a   1.000
_cell.length_b   1.000
_cell.length_c   1.000
_cell.angle_alpha   90.00
_cell.angle_beta   90.00
_cell.angle_gamma   90.00
#
_symmetry.space_group_name_H-M   'P 1'
#
loop_
_entity.id
_entity.type
_entity.pdbx_description
1 polymer ?
#
loop_
_entity_poly.entity_id
_entity_poly.type
_entity_poly.pdbx_seq_one_letter_code
_entity_poly.pdbx_strand_id
1 'polypeptide(L)'
;MRFPALVLLFAAMPADDRDLPRYRDVAAERGFTRPNSFGGLAKKLITETTGSGAAFLDYDGDGAIDLYVVNGQTLGEAASGGGGAPDQLFRNLGNGEFIEVTEEAGVGDRGWGGGAAAADYDNDGDVDLLVTNYREDALYRNNGDGTFTDVANEAGVSDPRWGASAAFGDIDGDGFLDLYVCNYIAFEERLLEKLDPKFCIWRGVSVMCGPNGLPGEVDALYRNQGDGTFEDVTREAGVYDPEGKGLGVTFVDIDVDGDSDIYVANDSTPNYLFRNDGSGKFEDVALMAGVALSMYGKPQAGMGADAGDFDSDGLPDLIVTTFQGDYNALRRNEGFGLFTDVSDTVGLTAPSFEKLGWGVRFVDVNWDGHLDLFVVNGHVYPEVDGAGIGESYRQRNQVFLNVPDVDGSRRFEEVTASVGPGLELFHSGRGLALADIDGDADLDAFINNMSDVPTLLVDEAEHQNRWVRLTLVGTRTNRDGLGVPIALEVSGRKRFRGSGLIWTYLSTNDRRVTIGLGAENEAANVVLSWPSGRMELGTLRAGEDVLVKEGVGILR
;
A
#
# COMPACT_ATOMS: atom_id res chain seq x y z
N MET A 1 23.11 51.21 -30.97
CA MET A 1 21.82 50.74 -30.45
C MET A 1 22.11 49.97 -29.17
N ARG A 2 21.69 50.50 -28.02
CA ARG A 2 21.83 49.85 -26.72
C ARG A 2 20.54 49.12 -26.46
N PHE A 3 20.58 47.79 -26.29
CA PHE A 3 19.44 46.99 -25.83
C PHE A 3 19.28 47.19 -24.32
N PRO A 4 18.07 47.42 -23.80
CA PRO A 4 17.84 47.45 -22.37
C PRO A 4 17.87 46.00 -21.81
N ALA A 5 18.59 45.82 -20.72
CA ALA A 5 18.57 44.59 -19.96
C ALA A 5 17.18 44.41 -19.33
N LEU A 6 16.52 43.31 -19.67
CA LEU A 6 15.27 42.88 -19.05
C LEU A 6 15.62 42.33 -17.66
N VAL A 7 15.37 43.11 -16.62
CA VAL A 7 15.42 42.60 -15.24
C VAL A 7 14.13 41.82 -15.01
N LEU A 8 14.21 40.48 -15.03
CA LEU A 8 13.15 39.59 -14.53
C LEU A 8 13.10 39.77 -13.01
N LEU A 9 12.13 40.52 -12.53
CA LEU A 9 11.71 40.44 -11.13
C LEU A 9 11.07 39.07 -10.93
N PHE A 10 11.75 38.17 -10.23
CA PHE A 10 11.10 37.03 -9.60
C PHE A 10 10.18 37.60 -8.51
N ALA A 11 8.88 37.63 -8.79
CA ALA A 11 7.90 37.82 -7.75
C ALA A 11 8.05 36.59 -6.80
N ALA A 12 8.26 36.85 -5.52
CA ALA A 12 8.14 35.79 -4.51
C ALA A 12 6.75 35.18 -4.68
N MET A 13 6.68 33.89 -4.91
CA MET A 13 5.40 33.17 -4.86
C MET A 13 4.79 33.43 -3.47
N PRO A 14 3.48 33.70 -3.38
CA PRO A 14 2.83 33.74 -2.08
C PRO A 14 3.10 32.41 -1.35
N ALA A 15 3.27 32.48 -0.03
CA ALA A 15 3.33 31.29 0.79
C ALA A 15 2.09 30.44 0.49
N ASP A 16 2.28 29.13 0.35
CA ASP A 16 1.18 28.20 0.12
C ASP A 16 0.37 28.08 1.42
N ASP A 17 -0.85 28.59 1.42
CA ASP A 17 -1.75 28.59 2.59
C ASP A 17 -2.46 27.23 2.79
N ARG A 18 -2.07 26.17 2.04
CA ARG A 18 -2.75 24.87 2.01
C ARG A 18 -2.37 23.92 3.14
N ASP A 19 -1.63 24.35 4.14
CA ASP A 19 -1.19 23.54 5.29
C ASP A 19 -0.42 22.27 4.85
N LEU A 20 0.61 22.45 4.03
CA LEU A 20 1.37 21.36 3.40
C LEU A 20 2.27 20.62 4.40
N PRO A 21 2.44 19.30 4.27
CA PRO A 21 3.43 18.57 5.03
C PRO A 21 4.85 19.03 4.69
N ARG A 22 5.79 18.77 5.59
CA ARG A 22 7.20 19.08 5.41
C ARG A 22 8.07 17.86 5.68
N TYR A 23 8.13 16.97 4.74
CA TYR A 23 8.88 15.72 4.87
C TYR A 23 10.39 15.91 4.89
N ARG A 24 11.03 15.31 5.90
CA ARG A 24 12.48 15.15 6.02
C ARG A 24 12.85 13.68 6.12
N ASP A 25 13.86 13.24 5.36
CA ASP A 25 14.39 11.89 5.49
C ASP A 25 15.28 11.79 6.75
N VAL A 26 14.90 10.89 7.66
CA VAL A 26 15.59 10.61 8.92
C VAL A 26 16.14 9.18 8.99
N ALA A 27 16.04 8.40 7.91
CA ALA A 27 16.38 6.98 7.92
C ALA A 27 17.75 6.68 8.54
N ALA A 28 18.78 7.39 8.09
CA ALA A 28 20.15 7.18 8.62
C ALA A 28 20.28 7.59 10.10
N GLU A 29 19.56 8.62 10.54
CA GLU A 29 19.56 9.10 11.93
C GLU A 29 18.87 8.10 12.87
N ARG A 30 17.87 7.37 12.36
CA ARG A 30 17.06 6.39 13.09
C ARG A 30 17.56 4.95 12.95
N GLY A 31 18.75 4.75 12.34
CA GLY A 31 19.42 3.45 12.28
C GLY A 31 19.10 2.61 11.04
N PHE A 32 18.29 3.10 10.10
CA PHE A 32 17.97 2.41 8.85
C PHE A 32 19.08 2.60 7.82
N THR A 33 20.16 1.86 7.98
CA THR A 33 21.40 2.02 7.18
C THR A 33 21.73 0.82 6.31
N ARG A 34 20.97 -0.29 6.43
CA ARG A 34 21.18 -1.49 5.63
C ARG A 34 20.49 -1.33 4.27
N PRO A 35 21.24 -1.42 3.15
CA PRO A 35 20.61 -1.45 1.83
C PRO A 35 19.77 -2.71 1.65
N ASN A 36 18.64 -2.58 0.99
CA ASN A 36 17.82 -3.72 0.56
C ASN A 36 18.62 -4.60 -0.42
N SER A 37 18.57 -5.91 -0.23
CA SER A 37 19.33 -6.90 -1.01
C SER A 37 18.52 -7.57 -2.13
N PHE A 38 17.35 -7.05 -2.48
CA PHE A 38 16.47 -7.65 -3.50
C PHE A 38 17.07 -7.59 -4.91
N GLY A 39 17.43 -8.76 -5.44
CA GLY A 39 18.09 -8.90 -6.73
C GLY A 39 19.51 -8.27 -6.77
N GLY A 40 20.20 -8.42 -7.87
CA GLY A 40 21.51 -7.81 -8.09
C GLY A 40 21.40 -6.35 -8.56
N LEU A 41 22.49 -5.58 -8.48
CA LEU A 41 22.54 -4.20 -9.01
C LEU A 41 22.26 -4.13 -10.53
N ALA A 42 22.68 -5.15 -11.28
CA ALA A 42 22.56 -5.23 -12.74
C ALA A 42 21.32 -6.02 -13.16
N LYS A 43 20.17 -5.77 -12.58
CA LYS A 43 18.90 -6.46 -12.85
C LYS A 43 18.88 -7.27 -14.15
N LYS A 44 18.90 -8.60 -14.06
CA LYS A 44 18.97 -9.50 -15.21
C LYS A 44 17.63 -10.09 -15.61
N LEU A 45 16.73 -10.17 -14.64
CA LEU A 45 15.38 -10.72 -14.75
C LEU A 45 14.38 -9.77 -14.16
N ILE A 46 13.15 -9.82 -14.67
CA ILE A 46 12.04 -9.01 -14.12
C ILE A 46 11.78 -9.30 -12.64
N THR A 47 11.96 -10.55 -12.22
CA THR A 47 11.81 -10.96 -10.82
C THR A 47 12.81 -10.29 -9.88
N GLU A 48 13.92 -9.76 -10.36
CA GLU A 48 14.86 -8.98 -9.53
C GLU A 48 14.43 -7.51 -9.35
N THR A 49 13.23 -7.12 -9.80
CA THR A 49 12.82 -5.71 -9.85
C THR A 49 11.53 -5.39 -9.12
N THR A 50 10.79 -6.41 -8.69
CA THR A 50 9.54 -6.23 -7.95
C THR A 50 9.76 -5.60 -6.58
N GLY A 51 10.90 -5.87 -5.93
CA GLY A 51 11.31 -5.23 -4.69
C GLY A 51 10.71 -5.89 -3.45
N SER A 52 10.89 -5.24 -2.33
CA SER A 52 10.40 -5.67 -1.04
C SER A 52 9.57 -4.58 -0.37
N GLY A 53 8.70 -5.00 0.54
CA GLY A 53 7.81 -4.14 1.30
C GLY A 53 8.26 -3.88 2.72
N ALA A 54 7.31 -3.42 3.53
CA ALA A 54 7.44 -3.20 4.95
C ALA A 54 6.08 -3.28 5.63
N ALA A 55 6.05 -3.47 6.95
CA ALA A 55 4.81 -3.42 7.71
C ALA A 55 4.97 -2.58 8.98
N PHE A 56 4.07 -1.62 9.19
CA PHE A 56 3.89 -0.99 10.48
C PHE A 56 2.92 -1.80 11.33
N LEU A 57 3.31 -2.08 12.57
CA LEU A 57 2.52 -2.85 13.53
C LEU A 57 2.97 -2.50 14.96
N ASP A 58 2.08 -2.64 15.93
CA ASP A 58 2.41 -2.59 17.36
C ASP A 58 2.59 -4.05 17.82
N TYR A 59 3.83 -4.57 17.73
CA TYR A 59 4.06 -6.00 17.94
C TYR A 59 4.14 -6.41 19.42
N ASP A 60 4.50 -5.47 20.32
CA ASP A 60 4.64 -5.77 21.74
C ASP A 60 3.53 -5.16 22.61
N GLY A 61 2.51 -4.54 21.98
CA GLY A 61 1.32 -4.01 22.63
C GLY A 61 1.58 -2.77 23.48
N ASP A 62 2.71 -2.06 23.26
CA ASP A 62 3.07 -0.88 24.05
C ASP A 62 2.42 0.44 23.54
N GLY A 63 1.76 0.39 22.39
CA GLY A 63 1.04 1.50 21.74
C GLY A 63 1.90 2.35 20.81
N ALA A 64 3.21 2.14 20.74
CA ALA A 64 4.08 2.72 19.74
C ALA A 64 4.06 1.84 18.47
N ILE A 65 4.09 2.46 17.30
CA ILE A 65 4.05 1.70 16.05
C ILE A 65 5.46 1.31 15.63
N ASP A 66 5.71 0.00 15.58
CA ASP A 66 6.96 -0.63 15.19
C ASP A 66 7.03 -0.84 13.68
N LEU A 67 8.20 -1.23 13.18
CA LEU A 67 8.42 -1.37 11.75
C LEU A 67 9.14 -2.68 11.41
N TYR A 68 8.50 -3.50 10.59
CA TYR A 68 9.12 -4.65 9.94
C TYR A 68 9.56 -4.30 8.51
N VAL A 69 10.80 -4.62 8.15
CA VAL A 69 11.41 -4.30 6.84
C VAL A 69 11.81 -5.59 6.15
N VAL A 70 11.19 -5.87 5.01
CA VAL A 70 11.46 -7.05 4.19
C VAL A 70 12.73 -6.86 3.37
N ASN A 71 13.58 -7.88 3.35
CA ASN A 71 14.75 -7.98 2.48
C ASN A 71 14.57 -9.09 1.45
N GLY A 72 15.42 -9.10 0.45
CA GLY A 72 15.42 -10.13 -0.58
C GLY A 72 16.76 -10.82 -0.71
N GLN A 73 16.88 -11.61 -1.78
CA GLN A 73 18.09 -12.31 -2.16
C GLN A 73 18.58 -11.85 -3.53
N THR A 74 19.83 -12.13 -3.81
CA THR A 74 20.36 -12.14 -5.18
C THR A 74 20.11 -13.50 -5.84
N LEU A 75 20.09 -13.56 -7.19
CA LEU A 75 20.01 -14.82 -7.94
C LEU A 75 21.09 -15.83 -7.52
N GLY A 76 22.29 -15.35 -7.16
CA GLY A 76 23.38 -16.21 -6.72
C GLY A 76 23.14 -16.82 -5.35
N GLU A 77 22.56 -16.09 -4.42
CA GLU A 77 22.19 -16.59 -3.08
C GLU A 77 21.05 -17.60 -3.20
N ALA A 78 20.00 -17.28 -3.94
CA ALA A 78 18.87 -18.19 -4.18
C ALA A 78 19.34 -19.51 -4.84
N ALA A 79 20.19 -19.45 -5.86
CA ALA A 79 20.72 -20.62 -6.55
C ALA A 79 21.66 -21.49 -5.67
N SER A 80 22.35 -20.89 -4.69
CA SER A 80 23.24 -21.62 -3.77
C SER A 80 22.50 -22.27 -2.59
N GLY A 81 21.21 -21.93 -2.40
CA GLY A 81 20.45 -22.32 -1.20
C GLY A 81 20.96 -21.67 0.09
N GLY A 82 21.80 -20.62 -0.04
CA GLY A 82 22.22 -19.78 1.07
C GLY A 82 21.21 -18.65 1.26
N GLY A 83 20.68 -18.45 2.49
CA GLY A 83 19.78 -17.35 2.77
C GLY A 83 20.39 -15.97 2.48
N GLY A 84 19.53 -14.99 2.16
CA GLY A 84 19.88 -13.58 2.01
C GLY A 84 20.22 -12.87 3.33
N ALA A 85 20.29 -11.55 3.28
CA ALA A 85 20.27 -10.74 4.50
C ALA A 85 18.92 -10.97 5.21
N PRO A 86 18.89 -11.07 6.55
CA PRO A 86 17.63 -11.24 7.25
C PRO A 86 16.73 -10.03 7.07
N ASP A 87 15.44 -10.25 7.09
CA ASP A 87 14.45 -9.22 7.36
C ASP A 87 14.73 -8.58 8.71
N GLN A 88 14.19 -7.41 8.99
CA GLN A 88 14.48 -6.66 10.19
C GLN A 88 13.21 -6.19 10.88
N LEU A 89 13.10 -6.42 12.18
CA LEU A 89 12.10 -5.81 13.05
C LEU A 89 12.75 -4.70 13.88
N PHE A 90 12.17 -3.52 13.82
CA PHE A 90 12.59 -2.36 14.57
C PHE A 90 11.50 -1.96 15.57
N ARG A 91 11.82 -1.99 16.84
CA ARG A 91 10.97 -1.51 17.91
C ARG A 91 11.05 0.00 18.02
N ASN A 92 9.92 0.69 18.02
CA ASN A 92 9.79 2.11 18.28
C ASN A 92 9.81 2.37 19.81
N LEU A 93 10.55 3.39 20.22
CA LEU A 93 10.60 3.80 21.64
C LEU A 93 9.51 4.81 22.02
N GLY A 94 8.51 5.00 21.16
CA GLY A 94 7.37 5.90 21.37
C GLY A 94 7.63 7.37 21.00
N ASN A 95 8.73 7.64 20.31
CA ASN A 95 9.14 8.98 19.88
C ASN A 95 9.82 8.99 18.51
N GLY A 96 9.56 7.98 17.68
CA GLY A 96 10.19 7.81 16.38
C GLY A 96 11.66 7.37 16.42
N GLU A 97 12.21 7.05 17.61
CA GLU A 97 13.51 6.40 17.75
C GLU A 97 13.35 4.88 17.73
N PHE A 98 14.17 4.18 16.96
CA PHE A 98 14.07 2.76 16.75
C PHE A 98 15.27 1.96 17.23
N ILE A 99 15.03 0.74 17.70
CA ILE A 99 16.07 -0.26 17.97
C ILE A 99 15.76 -1.56 17.21
N GLU A 100 16.75 -2.16 16.57
CA GLU A 100 16.59 -3.44 15.90
C GLU A 100 16.47 -4.56 16.95
N VAL A 101 15.39 -5.36 16.85
CA VAL A 101 15.06 -6.47 17.77
C VAL A 101 14.81 -7.79 17.04
N THR A 102 15.25 -7.91 15.80
CA THR A 102 14.99 -9.03 14.89
C THR A 102 15.33 -10.40 15.49
N GLU A 103 16.52 -10.53 16.09
CA GLU A 103 16.98 -11.81 16.66
C GLU A 103 16.22 -12.15 17.94
N GLU A 104 15.93 -11.15 18.77
CA GLU A 104 15.18 -11.32 20.01
C GLU A 104 13.73 -11.72 19.73
N ALA A 105 13.11 -11.13 18.73
CA ALA A 105 11.74 -11.43 18.33
C ALA A 105 11.61 -12.74 17.51
N GLY A 106 12.70 -13.21 16.91
CA GLY A 106 12.72 -14.45 16.13
C GLY A 106 12.11 -14.35 14.74
N VAL A 107 12.11 -13.15 14.09
CA VAL A 107 11.43 -12.87 12.82
C VAL A 107 12.39 -12.57 11.66
N GLY A 108 13.65 -12.97 11.77
CA GLY A 108 14.68 -12.71 10.76
C GLY A 108 14.61 -13.68 9.59
N ASP A 109 13.55 -13.60 8.77
CA ASP A 109 13.47 -14.38 7.53
C ASP A 109 14.66 -14.09 6.61
N ARG A 110 15.08 -15.11 5.88
CA ARG A 110 16.22 -15.04 4.94
C ARG A 110 15.83 -15.51 3.55
N GLY A 111 14.53 -15.60 3.30
CA GLY A 111 13.97 -15.91 2.00
C GLY A 111 14.24 -14.82 0.96
N TRP A 112 13.68 -14.97 -0.19
CA TRP A 112 13.61 -13.87 -1.15
C TRP A 112 12.28 -13.14 -0.93
N GLY A 113 12.27 -12.27 0.10
CA GLY A 113 11.06 -11.64 0.59
C GLY A 113 10.44 -10.65 -0.40
N GLY A 114 9.14 -10.76 -0.62
CA GLY A 114 8.32 -9.82 -1.39
C GLY A 114 7.65 -8.80 -0.49
N GLY A 115 6.50 -9.12 0.05
CA GLY A 115 5.67 -8.25 0.88
C GLY A 115 5.59 -8.67 2.33
N ALA A 116 5.02 -7.78 3.15
CA ALA A 116 4.64 -8.05 4.53
C ALA A 116 3.20 -7.59 4.78
N ALA A 117 2.41 -8.49 5.39
CA ALA A 117 1.03 -8.21 5.80
C ALA A 117 0.89 -8.48 7.31
N ALA A 118 0.47 -7.47 8.08
CA ALA A 118 0.33 -7.55 9.52
C ALA A 118 -1.15 -7.43 9.93
N ALA A 119 -1.66 -8.41 10.69
CA ALA A 119 -3.01 -8.42 11.25
C ALA A 119 -3.11 -9.45 12.38
N ASP A 120 -4.08 -9.31 13.27
CA ASP A 120 -4.45 -10.30 14.31
C ASP A 120 -5.37 -11.36 13.66
N TYR A 121 -4.76 -12.39 13.02
CA TYR A 121 -5.52 -13.38 12.25
C TYR A 121 -6.24 -14.42 13.12
N ASP A 122 -5.74 -14.68 14.35
CA ASP A 122 -6.33 -15.66 15.26
C ASP A 122 -7.20 -15.03 16.37
N ASN A 123 -7.37 -13.69 16.34
CA ASN A 123 -8.20 -12.90 17.23
C ASN A 123 -7.77 -12.96 18.72
N ASP A 124 -6.50 -13.24 19.01
CA ASP A 124 -5.98 -13.32 20.39
C ASP A 124 -5.63 -11.92 20.97
N GLY A 125 -5.47 -10.91 20.14
CA GLY A 125 -5.21 -9.51 20.49
C GLY A 125 -3.80 -9.06 20.22
N ASP A 126 -2.91 -9.95 19.78
CA ASP A 126 -1.53 -9.69 19.41
C ASP A 126 -1.41 -9.68 17.87
N VAL A 127 -0.71 -8.72 17.29
CA VAL A 127 -0.62 -8.58 15.83
C VAL A 127 0.39 -9.57 15.27
N ASP A 128 -0.06 -10.38 14.31
CA ASP A 128 0.75 -11.37 13.58
C ASP A 128 1.34 -10.79 12.30
N LEU A 129 2.25 -11.53 11.66
CA LEU A 129 2.97 -11.06 10.49
C LEU A 129 3.13 -12.17 9.43
N LEU A 130 2.57 -11.96 8.26
CA LEU A 130 2.87 -12.75 7.06
C LEU A 130 3.98 -12.08 6.26
N VAL A 131 4.95 -12.86 5.80
CA VAL A 131 5.98 -12.45 4.84
C VAL A 131 5.86 -13.32 3.60
N THR A 132 5.57 -12.70 2.45
CA THR A 132 5.54 -13.40 1.17
C THR A 132 6.95 -13.54 0.61
N ASN A 133 7.22 -14.68 -0.01
CA ASN A 133 8.54 -15.03 -0.53
C ASN A 133 8.50 -15.59 -1.95
N TYR A 134 9.64 -15.63 -2.60
CA TYR A 134 9.86 -16.63 -3.63
C TYR A 134 10.12 -17.97 -2.97
N ARG A 135 9.29 -18.95 -3.19
CA ARG A 135 9.10 -20.23 -2.48
C ARG A 135 8.26 -20.07 -1.21
N GLU A 136 8.60 -20.76 -0.11
CA GLU A 136 7.77 -20.83 1.08
C GLU A 136 7.57 -19.45 1.74
N ASP A 137 6.33 -19.03 1.90
CA ASP A 137 5.95 -17.89 2.70
C ASP A 137 6.11 -18.20 4.19
N ALA A 138 6.34 -17.19 5.02
CA ALA A 138 6.41 -17.29 6.47
C ALA A 138 5.19 -16.63 7.11
N LEU A 139 4.56 -17.32 8.07
CA LEU A 139 3.53 -16.76 8.94
C LEU A 139 4.04 -16.78 10.37
N TYR A 140 4.40 -15.63 10.86
CA TYR A 140 4.88 -15.39 12.22
C TYR A 140 3.70 -15.09 13.13
N ARG A 141 3.28 -16.09 13.93
CA ARG A 141 2.31 -15.87 14.99
C ARG A 141 2.98 -15.20 16.17
N ASN A 142 2.42 -14.09 16.64
CA ASN A 142 2.85 -13.40 17.84
C ASN A 142 2.54 -14.24 19.08
N ASN A 143 3.49 -14.36 20.01
CA ASN A 143 3.31 -15.13 21.24
C ASN A 143 2.83 -14.26 22.43
N GLY A 144 2.62 -12.95 22.23
CA GLY A 144 2.21 -12.00 23.28
C GLY A 144 3.29 -11.69 24.31
N ASP A 145 4.53 -12.09 24.06
CA ASP A 145 5.68 -11.85 24.96
C ASP A 145 6.85 -11.12 24.25
N GLY A 146 6.57 -10.54 23.08
CA GLY A 146 7.56 -9.86 22.24
C GLY A 146 8.35 -10.80 21.33
N THR A 147 7.95 -12.07 21.24
CA THR A 147 8.54 -13.06 20.33
C THR A 147 7.50 -13.64 19.38
N PHE A 148 7.95 -14.24 18.27
CA PHE A 148 7.10 -14.86 17.28
C PHE A 148 7.49 -16.32 17.05
N THR A 149 6.53 -17.08 16.50
CA THR A 149 6.75 -18.46 16.05
C THR A 149 6.30 -18.57 14.59
N ASP A 150 7.18 -19.00 13.69
CA ASP A 150 6.78 -19.33 12.32
C ASP A 150 5.88 -20.56 12.32
N VAL A 151 4.63 -20.36 11.89
CA VAL A 151 3.58 -21.38 11.85
C VAL A 151 3.05 -21.63 10.42
N ALA A 152 3.70 -21.09 9.38
CA ALA A 152 3.18 -21.14 8.00
C ALA A 152 2.84 -22.57 7.53
N ASN A 153 3.68 -23.56 7.86
CA ASN A 153 3.43 -24.95 7.52
C ASN A 153 2.25 -25.54 8.31
N GLU A 154 2.18 -25.27 9.61
CA GLU A 154 1.09 -25.74 10.48
C GLU A 154 -0.22 -25.06 10.13
N ALA A 155 -0.17 -23.77 9.81
CA ALA A 155 -1.32 -22.98 9.40
C ALA A 155 -1.80 -23.29 7.97
N GLY A 156 -0.98 -23.94 7.15
CA GLY A 156 -1.34 -24.32 5.78
C GLY A 156 -1.22 -23.21 4.74
N VAL A 157 -0.41 -22.18 5.01
CA VAL A 157 -0.18 -21.01 4.13
C VAL A 157 1.25 -20.89 3.58
N SER A 158 2.08 -21.92 3.76
CA SER A 158 3.43 -21.98 3.20
C SER A 158 3.34 -22.19 1.68
N ASP A 159 3.16 -21.08 0.94
CA ASP A 159 2.98 -21.09 -0.52
C ASP A 159 4.33 -21.21 -1.24
N PRO A 160 4.53 -22.20 -2.13
CA PRO A 160 5.80 -22.38 -2.84
C PRO A 160 5.96 -21.50 -4.09
N ARG A 161 4.99 -20.67 -4.42
CA ARG A 161 4.96 -19.81 -5.62
C ARG A 161 5.79 -18.54 -5.42
N TRP A 162 5.68 -17.60 -6.34
CA TRP A 162 6.34 -16.29 -6.21
C TRP A 162 5.40 -15.29 -5.56
N GLY A 163 5.38 -15.23 -4.24
CA GLY A 163 4.57 -14.30 -3.47
C GLY A 163 4.95 -12.83 -3.70
N ALA A 164 3.94 -12.00 -3.93
CA ALA A 164 4.03 -10.56 -4.03
C ALA A 164 3.24 -9.89 -2.88
N SER A 165 2.28 -8.98 -3.16
CA SER A 165 1.47 -8.41 -2.10
C SER A 165 0.51 -9.45 -1.50
N ALA A 166 0.24 -9.29 -0.21
CA ALA A 166 -0.81 -10.02 0.50
C ALA A 166 -1.71 -9.07 1.27
N ALA A 167 -2.93 -9.48 1.52
CA ALA A 167 -3.90 -8.72 2.29
C ALA A 167 -4.79 -9.67 3.11
N PHE A 168 -5.18 -9.22 4.30
CA PHE A 168 -6.17 -9.90 5.11
C PHE A 168 -7.54 -9.21 4.99
N GLY A 169 -8.62 -10.00 4.99
CA GLY A 169 -9.99 -9.51 4.95
C GLY A 169 -10.97 -10.62 5.32
N ASP A 170 -12.08 -10.29 5.94
CA ASP A 170 -13.15 -11.22 6.29
C ASP A 170 -14.07 -11.39 5.07
N ILE A 171 -14.04 -12.56 4.41
CA ILE A 171 -14.77 -12.81 3.16
C ILE A 171 -16.16 -13.41 3.36
N ASP A 172 -16.45 -14.02 4.51
CA ASP A 172 -17.70 -14.71 4.75
C ASP A 172 -18.44 -14.22 6.02
N GLY A 173 -17.93 -13.14 6.64
CA GLY A 173 -18.55 -12.44 7.76
C GLY A 173 -18.50 -13.22 9.06
N ASP A 174 -17.59 -14.19 9.20
CA ASP A 174 -17.47 -15.04 10.39
C ASP A 174 -16.65 -14.38 11.51
N GLY A 175 -15.95 -13.28 11.22
CA GLY A 175 -15.16 -12.50 12.15
C GLY A 175 -13.71 -12.93 12.27
N PHE A 176 -13.26 -13.88 11.48
CA PHE A 176 -11.85 -14.20 11.30
C PHE A 176 -11.32 -13.60 10.00
N LEU A 177 -10.07 -13.19 10.00
CA LEU A 177 -9.46 -12.63 8.80
C LEU A 177 -8.96 -13.75 7.90
N ASP A 178 -9.48 -13.79 6.67
CA ASP A 178 -8.99 -14.61 5.56
C ASP A 178 -7.80 -13.94 4.91
N LEU A 179 -7.06 -14.66 4.07
CA LEU A 179 -5.83 -14.22 3.47
C LEU A 179 -5.85 -14.37 1.95
N TYR A 180 -5.59 -13.27 1.23
CA TYR A 180 -5.29 -13.30 -0.20
C TYR A 180 -3.81 -13.02 -0.45
N VAL A 181 -3.16 -13.87 -1.26
CA VAL A 181 -1.75 -13.73 -1.66
C VAL A 181 -1.67 -13.63 -3.18
N CYS A 182 -1.16 -12.51 -3.66
CA CYS A 182 -0.81 -12.36 -5.07
C CYS A 182 0.43 -13.18 -5.41
N ASN A 183 0.38 -13.92 -6.52
CA ASN A 183 1.52 -14.65 -7.07
C ASN A 183 1.86 -14.14 -8.47
N TYR A 184 3.11 -13.68 -8.66
CA TYR A 184 3.46 -12.86 -9.82
C TYR A 184 3.57 -13.66 -11.12
N ILE A 185 4.54 -14.54 -11.20
CA ILE A 185 4.82 -15.34 -12.40
C ILE A 185 5.24 -16.77 -12.02
N ALA A 186 4.88 -17.73 -12.86
CA ALA A 186 5.35 -19.11 -12.72
C ALA A 186 6.85 -19.18 -13.06
N PHE A 187 7.67 -18.87 -12.04
CA PHE A 187 9.11 -18.80 -12.18
C PHE A 187 9.77 -20.12 -11.81
N GLU A 188 10.54 -20.66 -12.75
CA GLU A 188 11.37 -21.82 -12.51
C GLU A 188 12.82 -21.47 -12.82
N GLU A 189 13.77 -21.80 -11.95
CA GLU A 189 15.22 -21.54 -12.14
C GLU A 189 15.77 -22.07 -13.49
N ARG A 190 15.21 -23.15 -14.00
CA ARG A 190 15.56 -23.66 -15.35
C ARG A 190 15.21 -22.71 -16.50
N LEU A 191 14.31 -21.73 -16.24
CA LEU A 191 14.02 -20.67 -17.21
C LEU A 191 15.19 -19.70 -17.32
N LEU A 192 16.03 -19.57 -16.28
CA LEU A 192 17.24 -18.75 -16.30
C LEU A 192 18.20 -19.13 -17.42
N GLU A 193 18.30 -20.44 -17.76
CA GLU A 193 19.16 -20.94 -18.84
C GLU A 193 18.61 -20.58 -20.23
N LYS A 194 17.31 -20.28 -20.34
CA LYS A 194 16.61 -20.00 -21.59
C LYS A 194 16.38 -18.52 -21.86
N LEU A 195 16.41 -17.70 -20.80
CA LEU A 195 16.25 -16.26 -20.90
C LEU A 195 17.61 -15.64 -21.27
N ASP A 196 17.86 -15.48 -22.57
CA ASP A 196 18.99 -14.62 -23.00
C ASP A 196 18.59 -13.15 -22.77
N PRO A 197 19.21 -12.45 -21.78
CA PRO A 197 18.81 -11.08 -21.40
C PRO A 197 19.11 -10.03 -22.46
N LYS A 198 19.54 -10.43 -23.67
CA LYS A 198 20.06 -9.50 -24.69
C LYS A 198 19.04 -8.99 -25.70
N PHE A 199 17.77 -9.31 -25.60
CA PHE A 199 16.84 -9.10 -26.72
C PHE A 199 15.71 -8.12 -26.53
N CYS A 200 15.55 -7.52 -25.35
CA CYS A 200 14.51 -6.51 -25.16
C CYS A 200 15.09 -5.11 -25.27
N ILE A 201 14.33 -4.24 -25.93
CA ILE A 201 14.73 -2.86 -26.19
C ILE A 201 13.66 -1.92 -25.64
N TRP A 202 14.07 -1.06 -24.74
CA TRP A 202 13.25 0.02 -24.23
C TRP A 202 13.78 1.34 -24.78
N ARG A 203 12.98 2.05 -25.59
CA ARG A 203 13.32 3.35 -26.21
C ARG A 203 14.73 3.39 -26.82
N GLY A 204 15.17 2.27 -27.43
CA GLY A 204 16.48 2.13 -28.07
C GLY A 204 17.61 1.65 -27.16
N VAL A 205 17.35 1.44 -25.87
CA VAL A 205 18.29 0.89 -24.89
C VAL A 205 18.06 -0.61 -24.74
N SER A 206 19.13 -1.41 -24.77
CA SER A 206 19.03 -2.85 -24.49
C SER A 206 18.85 -3.06 -23.00
N VAL A 207 17.76 -3.74 -22.63
CA VAL A 207 17.35 -3.97 -21.23
C VAL A 207 16.95 -5.43 -21.04
N MET A 208 16.78 -5.86 -19.77
CA MET A 208 16.14 -7.14 -19.50
C MET A 208 14.71 -7.17 -20.03
N CYS A 209 14.18 -8.35 -20.30
CA CYS A 209 12.79 -8.49 -20.72
C CYS A 209 11.83 -8.38 -19.53
N GLY A 210 10.71 -7.65 -19.73
CA GLY A 210 9.60 -7.63 -18.81
C GLY A 210 8.80 -8.94 -18.79
N PRO A 211 7.64 -8.99 -18.12
CA PRO A 211 6.89 -10.23 -17.91
C PRO A 211 6.13 -10.73 -19.14
N ASN A 212 6.15 -9.97 -20.24
CA ASN A 212 5.47 -10.38 -21.47
C ASN A 212 6.06 -11.66 -22.04
N GLY A 213 5.21 -12.69 -22.24
CA GLY A 213 5.63 -14.01 -22.71
C GLY A 213 6.05 -14.96 -21.59
N LEU A 214 6.11 -14.52 -20.35
CA LEU A 214 6.20 -15.40 -19.19
C LEU A 214 4.78 -15.79 -18.75
N PRO A 215 4.56 -17.04 -18.29
CA PRO A 215 3.27 -17.44 -17.74
C PRO A 215 2.98 -16.68 -16.44
N GLY A 216 1.71 -16.36 -16.21
CA GLY A 216 1.23 -15.92 -14.91
C GLY A 216 1.32 -17.06 -13.88
N GLU A 217 1.09 -16.72 -12.63
CA GLU A 217 0.95 -17.68 -11.55
C GLU A 217 -0.41 -17.48 -10.87
N VAL A 218 -0.97 -18.54 -10.33
CA VAL A 218 -2.27 -18.48 -9.65
C VAL A 218 -2.11 -17.78 -8.31
N ASP A 219 -2.88 -16.74 -8.06
CA ASP A 219 -3.03 -16.16 -6.73
C ASP A 219 -3.69 -17.17 -5.78
N ALA A 220 -3.55 -16.98 -4.48
CA ALA A 220 -4.14 -17.84 -3.48
C ALA A 220 -5.14 -17.09 -2.60
N LEU A 221 -6.29 -17.72 -2.34
CA LEU A 221 -7.23 -17.31 -1.30
C LEU A 221 -7.33 -18.41 -0.26
N TYR A 222 -6.96 -18.07 0.96
CA TYR A 222 -6.98 -18.95 2.11
C TYR A 222 -8.07 -18.50 3.08
N ARG A 223 -9.04 -19.39 3.34
CA ARG A 223 -10.09 -19.17 4.33
C ARG A 223 -9.60 -19.59 5.71
N ASN A 224 -9.72 -18.68 6.68
CA ASN A 224 -9.42 -18.94 8.08
C ASN A 224 -10.43 -19.92 8.68
N GLN A 225 -9.96 -20.91 9.45
CA GLN A 225 -10.83 -21.92 10.08
C GLN A 225 -11.17 -21.56 11.54
N GLY A 226 -10.67 -20.43 12.06
CA GLY A 226 -10.88 -19.98 13.44
C GLY A 226 -10.16 -20.82 14.50
N ASP A 227 -9.24 -21.68 14.08
CA ASP A 227 -8.43 -22.53 14.97
C ASP A 227 -6.91 -22.31 14.77
N GLY A 228 -6.54 -21.24 14.08
CA GLY A 228 -5.16 -20.89 13.73
C GLY A 228 -4.68 -21.54 12.44
N THR A 229 -5.56 -22.20 11.68
CA THR A 229 -5.26 -22.81 10.38
C THR A 229 -6.10 -22.20 9.25
N PHE A 230 -5.63 -22.37 8.02
CA PHE A 230 -6.28 -21.89 6.82
C PHE A 230 -6.54 -23.04 5.83
N GLU A 231 -7.58 -22.88 5.00
CA GLU A 231 -7.91 -23.78 3.90
C GLU A 231 -7.77 -23.02 2.57
N ASP A 232 -6.98 -23.56 1.62
CA ASP A 232 -6.93 -23.02 0.26
C ASP A 232 -8.28 -23.21 -0.44
N VAL A 233 -9.03 -22.11 -0.59
CA VAL A 233 -10.34 -22.06 -1.23
C VAL A 233 -10.32 -21.42 -2.61
N THR A 234 -9.15 -21.12 -3.17
CA THR A 234 -8.94 -20.40 -4.43
C THR A 234 -9.88 -20.86 -5.55
N ARG A 235 -9.94 -22.19 -5.78
CA ARG A 235 -10.83 -22.74 -6.84
C ARG A 235 -12.28 -22.75 -6.42
N GLU A 236 -12.52 -23.10 -5.19
CA GLU A 236 -13.86 -23.23 -4.63
C GLU A 236 -14.53 -21.85 -4.52
N ALA A 237 -13.80 -20.83 -4.13
CA ALA A 237 -14.27 -19.45 -4.02
C ALA A 237 -14.49 -18.76 -5.37
N GLY A 238 -13.93 -19.30 -6.47
CA GLY A 238 -14.11 -18.73 -7.80
C GLY A 238 -13.07 -17.68 -8.21
N VAL A 239 -11.96 -17.57 -7.47
CA VAL A 239 -10.87 -16.61 -7.78
C VAL A 239 -9.69 -17.24 -8.52
N TYR A 240 -9.82 -18.46 -9.00
CA TYR A 240 -8.78 -19.18 -9.72
C TYR A 240 -8.56 -18.62 -11.11
N ASP A 241 -7.46 -17.93 -11.35
CA ASP A 241 -7.02 -17.48 -12.67
C ASP A 241 -5.51 -17.70 -12.86
N PRO A 242 -5.10 -18.60 -13.77
CA PRO A 242 -3.68 -18.93 -14.00
C PRO A 242 -2.98 -17.97 -14.98
N GLU A 243 -3.66 -16.96 -15.52
CA GLU A 243 -3.11 -16.03 -16.49
C GLU A 243 -2.73 -14.68 -15.86
N GLY A 244 -3.18 -14.42 -14.64
CA GLY A 244 -2.87 -13.24 -13.87
C GLY A 244 -1.38 -13.12 -13.55
N LYS A 245 -0.94 -11.91 -13.27
CA LYS A 245 0.39 -11.59 -12.75
C LYS A 245 0.20 -10.61 -11.61
N GLY A 246 -0.40 -11.10 -10.52
CA GLY A 246 -0.79 -10.31 -9.37
C GLY A 246 0.41 -9.62 -8.71
N LEU A 247 0.32 -8.32 -8.51
CA LEU A 247 1.32 -7.54 -7.79
C LEU A 247 0.74 -6.75 -6.62
N GLY A 248 -0.41 -6.13 -6.78
CA GLY A 248 -1.09 -5.40 -5.73
C GLY A 248 -2.48 -5.95 -5.46
N VAL A 249 -2.90 -5.98 -4.22
CA VAL A 249 -4.24 -6.42 -3.81
C VAL A 249 -4.81 -5.50 -2.74
N THR A 250 -6.12 -5.27 -2.79
CA THR A 250 -6.86 -4.62 -1.73
C THR A 250 -8.24 -5.25 -1.56
N PHE A 251 -8.69 -5.38 -0.29
CA PHE A 251 -10.07 -5.71 0.04
C PHE A 251 -10.88 -4.41 0.12
N VAL A 252 -12.05 -4.38 -0.50
CA VAL A 252 -12.91 -3.19 -0.54
C VAL A 252 -14.35 -3.60 -0.84
N ASP A 253 -15.33 -3.01 -0.17
CA ASP A 253 -16.75 -3.16 -0.47
C ASP A 253 -17.14 -2.17 -1.59
N ILE A 254 -17.09 -2.62 -2.86
CA ILE A 254 -17.22 -1.73 -4.03
C ILE A 254 -18.65 -1.29 -4.34
N ASP A 255 -19.66 -2.04 -3.91
CA ASP A 255 -21.06 -1.74 -4.18
C ASP A 255 -21.86 -1.41 -2.93
N VAL A 256 -21.15 -1.32 -1.79
CA VAL A 256 -21.65 -0.89 -0.47
C VAL A 256 -22.79 -1.80 0.01
N ASP A 257 -22.64 -3.12 -0.22
CA ASP A 257 -23.57 -4.14 0.23
C ASP A 257 -23.18 -4.76 1.58
N GLY A 258 -21.97 -4.49 2.05
CA GLY A 258 -21.44 -4.90 3.35
C GLY A 258 -20.47 -6.08 3.27
N ASP A 259 -20.22 -6.61 2.09
CA ASP A 259 -19.34 -7.75 1.86
C ASP A 259 -18.01 -7.29 1.25
N SER A 260 -16.89 -7.89 1.67
CA SER A 260 -15.57 -7.52 1.17
C SER A 260 -15.32 -8.13 -0.21
N ASP A 261 -15.12 -7.29 -1.22
CA ASP A 261 -14.66 -7.66 -2.55
C ASP A 261 -13.13 -7.60 -2.65
N ILE A 262 -12.55 -8.18 -3.71
CA ILE A 262 -11.10 -8.22 -3.90
C ILE A 262 -10.73 -7.56 -5.22
N TYR A 263 -9.90 -6.53 -5.18
CA TYR A 263 -9.30 -5.94 -6.37
C TYR A 263 -7.82 -6.31 -6.48
N VAL A 264 -7.41 -6.82 -7.67
CA VAL A 264 -6.02 -7.24 -7.95
C VAL A 264 -5.47 -6.46 -9.12
N ALA A 265 -4.35 -5.75 -8.89
CA ALA A 265 -3.57 -5.10 -9.93
C ALA A 265 -2.57 -6.08 -10.55
N ASN A 266 -2.71 -6.31 -11.85
CA ASN A 266 -1.92 -7.26 -12.61
C ASN A 266 -0.88 -6.57 -13.51
N ASP A 267 0.34 -7.10 -13.56
CA ASP A 267 1.37 -6.61 -14.48
C ASP A 267 1.17 -7.12 -15.91
N SER A 268 0.81 -6.20 -16.80
CA SER A 268 0.68 -6.45 -18.25
C SER A 268 -0.41 -7.47 -18.65
N THR A 269 -1.30 -7.82 -17.73
CA THR A 269 -2.53 -8.59 -17.96
C THR A 269 -3.72 -7.81 -17.42
N PRO A 270 -4.99 -8.15 -17.78
CA PRO A 270 -6.15 -7.47 -17.21
C PRO A 270 -6.17 -7.55 -15.68
N ASN A 271 -6.53 -6.47 -15.00
CA ASN A 271 -6.78 -6.49 -13.56
C ASN A 271 -8.03 -7.31 -13.25
N TYR A 272 -8.12 -7.85 -12.02
CA TYR A 272 -9.31 -8.54 -11.54
C TYR A 272 -10.08 -7.69 -10.54
N LEU A 273 -11.39 -7.89 -10.53
CA LEU A 273 -12.31 -7.41 -9.52
C LEU A 273 -13.25 -8.56 -9.18
N PHE A 274 -12.94 -9.25 -8.14
CA PHE A 274 -13.73 -10.37 -7.64
C PHE A 274 -14.79 -9.84 -6.69
N ARG A 275 -16.05 -9.80 -7.16
CA ARG A 275 -17.19 -9.40 -6.36
C ARG A 275 -17.67 -10.57 -5.52
N ASN A 276 -17.80 -10.35 -4.23
CA ASN A 276 -18.30 -11.31 -3.25
C ASN A 276 -19.84 -11.43 -3.34
N ASP A 277 -20.37 -12.58 -2.97
CA ASP A 277 -21.82 -12.79 -2.80
C ASP A 277 -22.23 -12.85 -1.31
N GLY A 278 -21.32 -12.46 -0.40
CA GLY A 278 -21.49 -12.49 1.06
C GLY A 278 -21.30 -13.87 1.68
N SER A 279 -20.87 -14.85 0.93
CA SER A 279 -20.59 -16.22 1.42
C SER A 279 -19.17 -16.69 1.12
N GLY A 280 -18.26 -15.77 0.76
CA GLY A 280 -16.91 -16.10 0.30
C GLY A 280 -16.87 -16.73 -1.08
N LYS A 281 -17.89 -16.47 -1.93
CA LYS A 281 -17.91 -16.86 -3.33
C LYS A 281 -17.83 -15.63 -4.21
N PHE A 282 -16.99 -15.69 -5.21
CA PHE A 282 -16.63 -14.54 -6.02
C PHE A 282 -16.93 -14.74 -7.51
N GLU A 283 -17.24 -13.64 -8.17
CA GLU A 283 -17.35 -13.53 -9.62
C GLU A 283 -16.40 -12.42 -10.11
N ASP A 284 -15.52 -12.71 -11.10
CA ASP A 284 -14.74 -11.66 -11.73
C ASP A 284 -15.63 -10.75 -12.58
N VAL A 285 -15.82 -9.53 -12.11
CA VAL A 285 -16.63 -8.49 -12.77
C VAL A 285 -15.77 -7.38 -13.38
N ALA A 286 -14.44 -7.45 -13.32
CA ALA A 286 -13.52 -6.36 -13.68
C ALA A 286 -13.76 -5.77 -15.07
N LEU A 287 -14.03 -6.62 -16.08
CA LEU A 287 -14.29 -6.15 -17.43
C LEU A 287 -15.62 -5.40 -17.52
N MET A 288 -16.66 -5.92 -16.87
CA MET A 288 -18.00 -5.28 -16.84
C MET A 288 -18.02 -4.03 -16.00
N ALA A 289 -17.27 -4.04 -14.89
CA ALA A 289 -17.11 -2.90 -14.00
C ALA A 289 -16.26 -1.77 -14.60
N GLY A 290 -15.48 -2.04 -15.66
CA GLY A 290 -14.64 -1.02 -16.31
C GLY A 290 -13.26 -0.82 -15.67
N VAL A 291 -12.79 -1.77 -14.85
CA VAL A 291 -11.50 -1.67 -14.14
C VAL A 291 -10.41 -2.62 -14.64
N ALA A 292 -10.75 -3.57 -15.53
CA ALA A 292 -9.81 -4.56 -16.07
C ALA A 292 -8.75 -3.95 -16.98
N LEU A 293 -9.08 -2.88 -17.71
CA LEU A 293 -8.29 -2.32 -18.80
C LEU A 293 -8.17 -0.79 -18.66
N SER A 294 -7.16 -0.21 -19.32
CA SER A 294 -7.02 1.23 -19.46
C SER A 294 -8.20 1.87 -20.22
N MET A 295 -8.34 3.19 -20.18
CA MET A 295 -9.31 3.94 -20.99
C MET A 295 -9.18 3.66 -22.52
N TYR A 296 -8.04 3.11 -22.94
CA TYR A 296 -7.78 2.72 -24.34
C TYR A 296 -8.11 1.25 -24.64
N GLY A 297 -8.68 0.52 -23.68
CA GLY A 297 -9.05 -0.90 -23.81
C GLY A 297 -7.87 -1.85 -23.87
N LYS A 298 -6.75 -1.52 -23.21
CA LYS A 298 -5.53 -2.36 -23.13
C LYS A 298 -5.20 -2.68 -21.69
N PRO A 299 -4.65 -3.88 -21.41
CA PRO A 299 -4.03 -4.14 -20.12
C PRO A 299 -2.92 -3.12 -19.83
N GLN A 300 -2.82 -2.70 -18.59
CA GLN A 300 -1.73 -1.88 -18.08
C GLN A 300 -0.76 -2.77 -17.27
N ALA A 301 0.46 -2.30 -17.03
CA ALA A 301 1.32 -2.96 -16.06
C ALA A 301 0.98 -2.37 -14.69
N GLY A 302 -0.01 -2.96 -14.03
CA GLY A 302 -0.46 -2.56 -12.70
C GLY A 302 0.49 -3.09 -11.62
N MET A 303 0.85 -2.24 -10.65
CA MET A 303 1.68 -2.59 -9.50
C MET A 303 0.93 -2.39 -8.19
N GLY A 304 0.99 -1.20 -7.60
CA GLY A 304 0.25 -0.87 -6.39
C GLY A 304 -1.21 -0.57 -6.68
N ALA A 305 -2.07 -0.93 -5.75
CA ALA A 305 -3.49 -0.58 -5.75
C ALA A 305 -3.90 -0.07 -4.36
N ASP A 306 -4.85 0.85 -4.33
CA ASP A 306 -5.51 1.30 -3.11
C ASP A 306 -6.94 1.72 -3.43
N ALA A 307 -7.77 1.81 -2.38
CA ALA A 307 -9.16 2.25 -2.48
C ALA A 307 -9.44 3.40 -1.51
N GLY A 308 -10.34 4.32 -1.89
CA GLY A 308 -10.72 5.44 -1.05
C GLY A 308 -11.74 6.35 -1.73
N ASP A 309 -12.58 7.00 -0.95
CA ASP A 309 -13.59 7.96 -1.42
C ASP A 309 -12.94 9.34 -1.61
N PHE A 310 -12.39 9.61 -2.82
CA PHE A 310 -11.64 10.84 -3.06
C PHE A 310 -12.55 12.06 -3.29
N ASP A 311 -13.76 11.88 -3.78
CA ASP A 311 -14.68 12.99 -4.07
C ASP A 311 -15.77 13.18 -3.02
N SER A 312 -15.75 12.36 -1.98
CA SER A 312 -16.66 12.40 -0.80
C SER A 312 -18.12 12.13 -1.16
N ASP A 313 -18.37 11.24 -2.13
CA ASP A 313 -19.71 10.82 -2.52
C ASP A 313 -20.22 9.60 -1.73
N GLY A 314 -19.35 8.94 -0.98
CA GLY A 314 -19.63 7.78 -0.13
C GLY A 314 -19.38 6.45 -0.79
N LEU A 315 -18.79 6.42 -1.96
CA LEU A 315 -18.41 5.22 -2.69
C LEU A 315 -16.87 5.10 -2.73
N PRO A 316 -16.30 3.91 -2.56
CA PRO A 316 -14.86 3.75 -2.67
C PRO A 316 -14.42 3.77 -4.14
N ASP A 317 -13.44 4.61 -4.44
CA ASP A 317 -12.76 4.70 -5.73
C ASP A 317 -11.49 3.86 -5.71
N LEU A 318 -10.97 3.50 -6.89
CA LEU A 318 -9.77 2.67 -7.03
C LEU A 318 -8.65 3.45 -7.73
N ILE A 319 -7.44 3.38 -7.18
CA ILE A 319 -6.21 3.87 -7.80
C ILE A 319 -5.26 2.71 -8.08
N VAL A 320 -4.61 2.73 -9.25
CA VAL A 320 -3.57 1.77 -9.63
C VAL A 320 -2.37 2.50 -10.18
N THR A 321 -1.18 2.19 -9.68
CA THR A 321 0.08 2.67 -10.24
C THR A 321 0.49 1.83 -11.43
N THR A 322 1.17 2.44 -12.40
CA THR A 322 1.49 1.79 -13.67
C THR A 322 2.92 2.07 -14.13
N PHE A 323 3.31 1.35 -15.20
CA PHE A 323 4.62 1.47 -15.82
C PHE A 323 4.81 2.81 -16.52
N GLN A 324 6.05 3.28 -16.61
CA GLN A 324 6.43 4.51 -17.33
C GLN A 324 6.00 4.47 -18.79
N GLY A 325 5.40 5.57 -19.26
CA GLY A 325 4.80 5.67 -20.59
C GLY A 325 3.33 5.23 -20.63
N ASP A 326 2.77 4.92 -19.48
CA ASP A 326 1.35 4.80 -19.17
C ASP A 326 0.99 5.82 -18.06
N TYR A 327 -0.17 5.75 -17.45
CA TYR A 327 -0.63 6.69 -16.42
C TYR A 327 -1.19 5.95 -15.21
N ASN A 328 -1.01 6.49 -14.02
CA ASN A 328 -1.67 5.98 -12.82
C ASN A 328 -3.18 6.13 -12.99
N ALA A 329 -3.87 5.01 -12.87
CA ALA A 329 -5.27 4.91 -13.24
C ALA A 329 -6.19 5.11 -12.05
N LEU A 330 -6.90 6.24 -12.00
CA LEU A 330 -7.96 6.51 -11.02
C LEU A 330 -9.32 6.15 -11.62
N ARG A 331 -10.01 5.23 -10.97
CA ARG A 331 -11.33 4.72 -11.33
C ARG A 331 -12.35 5.25 -10.34
N ARG A 332 -13.16 6.23 -10.74
CA ARG A 332 -14.27 6.72 -9.93
C ARG A 332 -15.40 5.71 -9.94
N ASN A 333 -15.89 5.39 -8.76
CA ASN A 333 -17.06 4.54 -8.57
C ASN A 333 -18.34 5.33 -8.91
N GLU A 334 -19.14 4.81 -9.82
CA GLU A 334 -20.42 5.42 -10.24
C GLU A 334 -21.61 4.78 -9.52
N GLY A 335 -21.37 3.91 -8.56
CA GLY A 335 -22.35 3.06 -7.91
C GLY A 335 -22.64 1.77 -8.66
N PHE A 336 -23.27 0.83 -7.99
CA PHE A 336 -23.60 -0.50 -8.51
C PHE A 336 -22.37 -1.30 -9.00
N GLY A 337 -21.19 -1.06 -8.44
CA GLY A 337 -19.95 -1.71 -8.86
C GLY A 337 -19.47 -1.34 -10.26
N LEU A 338 -19.85 -0.17 -10.78
CA LEU A 338 -19.40 0.35 -12.08
C LEU A 338 -18.44 1.51 -11.89
N PHE A 339 -17.39 1.58 -12.71
CA PHE A 339 -16.34 2.58 -12.61
C PHE A 339 -16.08 3.32 -13.91
N THR A 340 -15.67 4.58 -13.78
CA THR A 340 -15.20 5.41 -14.88
C THR A 340 -13.75 5.83 -14.66
N ASP A 341 -12.90 5.65 -15.68
CA ASP A 341 -11.54 6.19 -15.65
C ASP A 341 -11.58 7.72 -15.71
N VAL A 342 -11.19 8.36 -14.63
CA VAL A 342 -11.18 9.82 -14.50
C VAL A 342 -9.78 10.42 -14.45
N SER A 343 -8.74 9.60 -14.63
CA SER A 343 -7.32 9.98 -14.45
C SER A 343 -6.92 11.26 -15.18
N ASP A 344 -7.41 11.42 -16.42
CA ASP A 344 -7.11 12.62 -17.22
C ASP A 344 -7.86 13.85 -16.72
N THR A 345 -9.12 13.69 -16.35
CA THR A 345 -9.98 14.80 -15.91
C THR A 345 -9.59 15.32 -14.53
N VAL A 346 -9.07 14.45 -13.67
CA VAL A 346 -8.60 14.83 -12.33
C VAL A 346 -7.11 15.23 -12.29
N GLY A 347 -6.41 15.23 -13.43
CA GLY A 347 -5.05 15.75 -13.52
C GLY A 347 -3.92 14.78 -13.18
N LEU A 348 -4.17 13.47 -13.07
CA LEU A 348 -3.14 12.47 -12.73
C LEU A 348 -2.34 11.96 -13.94
N THR A 349 -2.90 11.99 -15.15
CA THR A 349 -2.28 11.40 -16.35
C THR A 349 -0.91 12.01 -16.66
N ALA A 350 -0.84 13.33 -16.79
CA ALA A 350 0.39 13.99 -17.24
C ALA A 350 1.58 13.85 -16.26
N PRO A 351 1.42 14.07 -14.94
CA PRO A 351 2.55 13.97 -14.01
C PRO A 351 3.01 12.52 -13.77
N SER A 352 2.13 11.51 -13.90
CA SER A 352 2.50 10.10 -13.73
C SER A 352 3.11 9.46 -14.98
N PHE A 353 2.85 10.00 -16.17
CA PHE A 353 3.25 9.40 -17.44
C PHE A 353 4.78 9.17 -17.60
N GLU A 354 5.59 10.04 -17.00
CA GLU A 354 7.07 9.94 -17.04
C GLU A 354 7.64 9.18 -15.85
N LYS A 355 6.79 8.59 -15.02
CA LYS A 355 7.16 7.84 -13.82
C LYS A 355 6.79 6.38 -13.96
N LEU A 356 7.42 5.55 -13.16
CA LEU A 356 7.03 4.17 -12.93
C LEU A 356 6.60 4.06 -11.48
N GLY A 357 5.29 3.97 -11.26
CA GLY A 357 4.70 3.97 -9.94
C GLY A 357 4.66 2.58 -9.32
N TRP A 358 4.79 2.50 -7.99
CA TRP A 358 4.74 1.29 -7.17
C TRP A 358 3.76 1.47 -6.01
N GLY A 359 4.24 1.61 -4.78
CA GLY A 359 3.36 1.89 -3.65
C GLY A 359 2.53 3.14 -3.88
N VAL A 360 1.25 3.07 -3.57
CA VAL A 360 0.31 4.20 -3.64
C VAL A 360 -0.63 4.14 -2.45
N ARG A 361 -0.98 5.32 -1.92
CA ARG A 361 -1.93 5.43 -0.82
C ARG A 361 -2.81 6.66 -0.96
N PHE A 362 -4.12 6.46 -0.76
CA PHE A 362 -5.03 7.54 -0.41
C PHE A 362 -4.80 7.96 1.04
N VAL A 363 -4.43 9.20 1.27
CA VAL A 363 -4.04 9.74 2.57
C VAL A 363 -4.41 11.22 2.65
N ASP A 364 -4.87 11.68 3.80
CA ASP A 364 -5.14 13.10 4.06
C ASP A 364 -3.88 13.73 4.68
N VAL A 365 -2.93 14.16 3.83
CA VAL A 365 -1.58 14.60 4.27
C VAL A 365 -1.59 15.96 4.95
N ASN A 366 -2.67 16.73 4.86
CA ASN A 366 -2.78 18.08 5.40
C ASN A 366 -3.99 18.28 6.31
N TRP A 367 -4.70 17.18 6.65
CA TRP A 367 -5.88 17.12 7.50
C TRP A 367 -7.04 18.04 7.07
N ASP A 368 -7.16 18.33 5.78
CA ASP A 368 -8.29 19.14 5.26
C ASP A 368 -9.59 18.33 5.10
N GLY A 369 -9.52 17.03 5.36
CA GLY A 369 -10.64 16.09 5.29
C GLY A 369 -10.86 15.48 3.91
N HIS A 370 -9.98 15.74 2.96
CA HIS A 370 -10.00 15.12 1.64
C HIS A 370 -8.82 14.16 1.45
N LEU A 371 -9.04 13.05 0.77
CA LEU A 371 -7.98 12.09 0.49
C LEU A 371 -7.09 12.59 -0.64
N ASP A 372 -5.83 12.80 -0.32
CA ASP A 372 -4.72 13.09 -1.21
C ASP A 372 -4.09 11.78 -1.71
N LEU A 373 -3.00 11.86 -2.49
CA LEU A 373 -2.26 10.68 -2.93
C LEU A 373 -0.77 10.81 -2.61
N PHE A 374 -0.21 9.76 -2.03
CA PHE A 374 1.23 9.54 -1.97
C PHE A 374 1.61 8.40 -2.93
N VAL A 375 2.57 8.63 -3.83
CA VAL A 375 3.00 7.66 -4.85
C VAL A 375 4.50 7.47 -4.79
N VAL A 376 4.92 6.21 -4.64
CA VAL A 376 6.34 5.81 -4.71
C VAL A 376 6.71 5.46 -6.14
N ASN A 377 7.84 5.97 -6.60
CA ASN A 377 8.31 5.79 -7.97
C ASN A 377 9.72 5.18 -8.03
N GLY A 378 10.00 4.45 -9.11
CA GLY A 378 11.32 3.89 -9.38
C GLY A 378 11.35 3.00 -10.62
N HIS A 379 12.29 3.23 -11.53
CA HIS A 379 12.38 2.45 -12.75
C HIS A 379 12.92 1.03 -12.50
N VAL A 380 12.68 0.10 -13.43
CA VAL A 380 13.16 -1.29 -13.36
C VAL A 380 14.45 -1.51 -14.14
N TYR A 381 14.82 -0.60 -15.03
CA TYR A 381 15.98 -0.73 -15.92
C TYR A 381 17.11 0.21 -15.51
N PRO A 382 18.18 -0.27 -14.82
CA PRO A 382 19.34 0.57 -14.50
C PRO A 382 20.03 1.12 -15.75
N GLU A 383 19.90 0.44 -16.91
CA GLU A 383 20.52 0.80 -18.17
C GLU A 383 20.02 2.12 -18.79
N VAL A 384 18.88 2.64 -18.32
CA VAL A 384 18.36 3.95 -18.78
C VAL A 384 19.25 5.11 -18.32
N ASP A 385 19.95 4.92 -17.18
CA ASP A 385 20.88 5.93 -16.67
C ASP A 385 22.05 6.13 -17.67
N GLY A 386 22.25 7.38 -18.06
CA GLY A 386 23.30 7.75 -19.02
C GLY A 386 23.01 7.40 -20.49
N ALA A 387 21.88 6.80 -20.82
CA ALA A 387 21.47 6.47 -22.19
C ALA A 387 21.02 7.72 -23.00
N GLY A 388 20.81 8.86 -22.36
CA GLY A 388 20.42 10.11 -23.02
C GLY A 388 18.98 10.14 -23.54
N ILE A 389 18.12 9.27 -23.03
CA ILE A 389 16.70 9.15 -23.43
C ILE A 389 15.74 9.99 -22.55
N GLY A 390 16.28 10.74 -21.60
CA GLY A 390 15.47 11.58 -20.69
C GLY A 390 14.85 10.80 -19.52
N GLU A 391 15.28 9.57 -19.28
CA GLU A 391 14.80 8.71 -18.20
C GLU A 391 15.90 8.47 -17.16
N SER A 392 15.49 8.12 -15.94
CA SER A 392 16.37 7.77 -14.84
C SER A 392 15.87 6.53 -14.11
N TYR A 393 16.79 5.67 -13.67
CA TYR A 393 16.51 4.51 -12.83
C TYR A 393 15.96 4.93 -11.47
N ARG A 394 16.60 5.92 -10.85
CA ARG A 394 16.11 6.56 -9.64
C ARG A 394 15.14 7.67 -10.00
N GLN A 395 13.97 7.67 -9.36
CA GLN A 395 12.90 8.64 -9.59
C GLN A 395 12.49 9.30 -8.28
N ARG A 396 11.89 10.47 -8.34
CA ARG A 396 11.26 11.11 -7.18
C ARG A 396 9.92 10.48 -6.91
N ASN A 397 9.58 10.30 -5.65
CA ASN A 397 8.22 10.01 -5.21
C ASN A 397 7.34 11.23 -5.42
N GLN A 398 6.03 11.07 -5.43
CA GLN A 398 5.08 12.15 -5.72
C GLN A 398 4.02 12.25 -4.62
N VAL A 399 3.67 13.49 -4.28
CA VAL A 399 2.52 13.82 -3.44
C VAL A 399 1.58 14.69 -4.26
N PHE A 400 0.30 14.32 -4.27
CA PHE A 400 -0.76 15.03 -4.97
C PHE A 400 -1.81 15.47 -3.97
N LEU A 401 -2.09 16.76 -3.89
CA LEU A 401 -3.22 17.27 -3.12
C LEU A 401 -4.52 17.16 -3.92
N ASN A 402 -5.54 16.73 -3.24
CA ASN A 402 -6.91 16.71 -3.72
C ASN A 402 -7.55 18.08 -3.49
N VAL A 403 -7.67 18.89 -4.52
CA VAL A 403 -8.15 20.26 -4.43
C VAL A 403 -9.45 20.46 -5.19
N PRO A 404 -10.30 21.44 -4.79
CA PRO A 404 -11.51 21.75 -5.55
C PRO A 404 -11.18 22.32 -6.92
N ASP A 405 -11.90 21.88 -7.95
CA ASP A 405 -11.86 22.49 -9.28
C ASP A 405 -12.88 23.66 -9.38
N VAL A 406 -12.84 24.38 -10.49
CA VAL A 406 -13.67 25.57 -10.74
C VAL A 406 -15.18 25.29 -10.78
N ASP A 407 -15.59 24.07 -11.10
CA ASP A 407 -16.98 23.61 -11.11
C ASP A 407 -17.44 22.95 -9.81
N GLY A 408 -16.54 22.86 -8.83
CA GLY A 408 -16.78 22.25 -7.52
C GLY A 408 -16.51 20.74 -7.46
N SER A 409 -16.10 20.12 -8.57
CA SER A 409 -15.54 18.77 -8.57
C SER A 409 -14.15 18.74 -7.92
N ARG A 410 -13.54 17.56 -7.82
CA ARG A 410 -12.19 17.40 -7.23
C ARG A 410 -11.17 17.10 -8.31
N ARG A 411 -9.93 17.57 -8.12
CA ARG A 411 -8.78 17.25 -8.95
C ARG A 411 -7.52 17.12 -8.11
N PHE A 412 -6.53 16.45 -8.64
CA PHE A 412 -5.22 16.30 -8.00
C PHE A 412 -4.21 17.31 -8.56
N GLU A 413 -3.48 17.93 -7.66
CA GLU A 413 -2.39 18.85 -7.97
C GLU A 413 -1.09 18.32 -7.36
N GLU A 414 -0.08 18.09 -8.21
CA GLU A 414 1.22 17.64 -7.72
C GLU A 414 1.92 18.75 -6.93
N VAL A 415 2.21 18.47 -5.65
CA VAL A 415 2.87 19.40 -4.72
C VAL A 415 4.25 18.95 -4.26
N THR A 416 4.78 17.89 -4.85
CA THR A 416 6.06 17.24 -4.48
C THR A 416 7.20 18.22 -4.20
N ALA A 417 7.32 19.28 -4.99
CA ALA A 417 8.38 20.28 -4.83
C ALA A 417 8.17 21.21 -3.62
N SER A 418 7.01 21.18 -2.98
CA SER A 418 6.61 22.09 -1.89
C SER A 418 6.52 21.39 -0.52
N VAL A 419 6.64 20.07 -0.47
CA VAL A 419 6.41 19.26 0.72
C VAL A 419 7.71 18.80 1.41
N GLY A 420 8.77 19.56 1.30
CA GLY A 420 10.01 19.37 2.03
C GLY A 420 11.12 18.63 1.26
N PRO A 421 12.34 18.65 1.80
CA PRO A 421 13.53 18.12 1.13
C PRO A 421 13.56 16.60 1.00
N GLY A 422 12.80 15.87 1.82
CA GLY A 422 12.70 14.41 1.74
C GLY A 422 12.15 13.91 0.40
N LEU A 423 11.27 14.69 -0.24
CA LEU A 423 10.72 14.38 -1.55
C LEU A 423 11.61 14.86 -2.73
N GLU A 424 12.73 15.52 -2.46
CA GLU A 424 13.72 15.86 -3.48
C GLU A 424 14.67 14.71 -3.81
N LEU A 425 14.67 13.66 -2.99
CA LEU A 425 15.54 12.49 -3.13
C LEU A 425 15.15 11.64 -4.35
N PHE A 426 16.16 11.00 -4.93
CA PHE A 426 15.99 10.10 -6.06
C PHE A 426 16.38 8.69 -5.66
N HIS A 427 15.41 7.79 -5.58
CA HIS A 427 15.59 6.38 -5.33
C HIS A 427 14.82 5.54 -6.35
N SER A 428 15.02 4.23 -6.35
CA SER A 428 14.13 3.31 -7.04
C SER A 428 13.26 2.64 -5.98
N GLY A 429 12.20 3.37 -5.54
CA GLY A 429 11.32 2.94 -4.47
C GLY A 429 10.38 1.81 -4.90
N ARG A 430 9.85 1.06 -3.91
CA ARG A 430 8.88 -0.04 -4.08
C ARG A 430 7.79 0.01 -3.03
N GLY A 431 7.96 -0.69 -1.93
CA GLY A 431 6.99 -0.72 -0.84
C GLY A 431 6.86 0.65 -0.18
N LEU A 432 5.63 1.02 0.15
CA LEU A 432 5.25 2.21 0.90
C LEU A 432 4.47 1.78 2.14
N ALA A 433 4.89 2.21 3.30
CA ALA A 433 4.10 2.10 4.52
C ALA A 433 3.98 3.46 5.20
N LEU A 434 2.79 3.80 5.69
CA LEU A 434 2.50 5.06 6.39
C LEU A 434 2.08 4.79 7.82
N ALA A 435 2.59 5.58 8.76
CA ALA A 435 2.19 5.57 10.17
C ALA A 435 2.56 6.88 10.85
N ASP A 436 1.92 7.18 11.97
CA ASP A 436 2.38 8.18 12.93
C ASP A 436 3.39 7.49 13.87
N ILE A 437 4.69 7.72 13.66
CA ILE A 437 5.75 7.04 14.42
C ILE A 437 6.21 7.80 15.67
N ASP A 438 5.92 9.08 15.80
CA ASP A 438 6.35 9.91 16.92
C ASP A 438 5.22 10.47 17.79
N GLY A 439 3.97 10.16 17.43
CA GLY A 439 2.79 10.39 18.27
C GLY A 439 2.17 11.79 18.12
N ASP A 440 2.47 12.50 17.05
CA ASP A 440 1.93 13.84 16.77
C ASP A 440 0.70 13.83 15.85
N ALA A 441 0.34 12.65 15.36
CA ALA A 441 -0.82 12.29 14.53
C ALA A 441 -0.70 12.60 13.04
N ASP A 442 0.36 13.25 12.59
CA ASP A 442 0.63 13.28 11.16
C ASP A 442 1.19 11.93 10.66
N LEU A 443 1.22 11.74 9.36
CA LEU A 443 1.63 10.47 8.79
C LEU A 443 3.02 10.57 8.18
N ASP A 444 3.91 9.80 8.79
CA ASP A 444 5.25 9.54 8.31
C ASP A 444 5.24 8.42 7.26
N ALA A 445 6.28 8.38 6.41
CA ALA A 445 6.34 7.41 5.34
C ALA A 445 7.65 6.62 5.35
N PHE A 446 7.55 5.29 5.43
CA PHE A 446 8.66 4.40 5.16
C PHE A 446 8.60 3.89 3.72
N ILE A 447 9.73 3.96 3.00
CA ILE A 447 9.84 3.53 1.61
C ILE A 447 11.03 2.57 1.50
N ASN A 448 10.75 1.33 1.07
CA ASN A 448 11.80 0.36 0.81
C ASN A 448 12.35 0.56 -0.61
N ASN A 449 13.65 0.84 -0.70
CA ASN A 449 14.33 1.20 -1.93
C ASN A 449 15.13 0.04 -2.51
N MET A 450 15.03 -0.17 -3.81
CA MET A 450 15.73 -1.23 -4.53
C MET A 450 17.25 -1.07 -4.47
N SER A 451 17.92 -2.04 -3.85
CA SER A 451 19.38 -2.10 -3.75
C SER A 451 20.00 -0.80 -3.20
N ASP A 452 19.26 -0.12 -2.35
CA ASP A 452 19.65 1.14 -1.71
C ASP A 452 19.16 1.12 -0.24
N VAL A 453 19.61 2.08 0.57
CA VAL A 453 19.09 2.28 1.93
C VAL A 453 17.62 2.70 1.84
N PRO A 454 16.78 2.30 2.81
CA PRO A 454 15.40 2.76 2.85
C PRO A 454 15.33 4.26 3.12
N THR A 455 14.18 4.86 2.84
CA THR A 455 13.83 6.24 3.18
C THR A 455 12.80 6.22 4.29
N LEU A 456 13.01 7.00 5.35
CA LEU A 456 12.02 7.26 6.40
C LEU A 456 11.75 8.76 6.43
N LEU A 457 10.61 9.16 5.91
CA LEU A 457 10.17 10.54 5.85
C LEU A 457 9.34 10.85 7.08
N VAL A 458 9.81 11.79 7.90
CA VAL A 458 9.02 12.36 9.00
C VAL A 458 8.46 13.69 8.54
N ASP A 459 7.18 13.92 8.81
CA ASP A 459 6.57 15.23 8.63
C ASP A 459 6.98 16.14 9.81
N GLU A 460 7.59 17.28 9.51
CA GLU A 460 8.02 18.28 10.50
C GLU A 460 7.15 19.55 10.41
N ALA A 461 5.97 19.50 9.80
CA ALA A 461 5.09 20.65 9.69
C ALA A 461 4.36 20.93 11.02
N GLU A 462 4.19 22.20 11.35
CA GLU A 462 3.26 22.61 12.40
C GLU A 462 1.88 22.84 11.77
N HIS A 463 1.10 21.76 11.59
CA HIS A 463 -0.20 21.81 10.96
C HIS A 463 -1.18 22.73 11.68
N GLN A 464 -1.94 23.51 10.92
CA GLN A 464 -3.01 24.37 11.44
C GLN A 464 -4.36 23.69 11.38
N ASN A 465 -4.53 22.72 10.47
CA ASN A 465 -5.70 21.87 10.39
C ASN A 465 -5.74 20.89 11.57
N ARG A 466 -6.88 20.32 11.79
CA ARG A 466 -7.17 19.47 12.96
C ARG A 466 -7.63 18.11 12.50
N TRP A 467 -7.58 17.18 13.43
CA TRP A 467 -7.88 15.78 13.18
C TRP A 467 -8.66 15.13 14.33
N VAL A 468 -9.25 13.99 14.08
CA VAL A 468 -9.64 12.94 15.03
C VAL A 468 -9.06 11.63 14.58
N ARG A 469 -8.70 10.74 15.53
CA ARG A 469 -8.17 9.42 15.23
C ARG A 469 -8.98 8.34 15.93
N LEU A 470 -9.26 7.25 15.21
CA LEU A 470 -10.00 6.11 15.72
C LEU A 470 -9.16 4.85 15.61
N THR A 471 -9.07 4.11 16.71
CA THR A 471 -8.59 2.74 16.74
C THR A 471 -9.79 1.84 17.01
N LEU A 472 -10.03 0.87 16.12
CA LEU A 472 -11.17 -0.03 16.22
C LEU A 472 -10.76 -1.36 16.85
N VAL A 473 -11.63 -1.93 17.68
CA VAL A 473 -11.44 -3.23 18.29
C VAL A 473 -12.73 -4.03 18.15
N GLY A 474 -12.69 -5.06 17.31
CA GLY A 474 -13.79 -5.98 17.13
C GLY A 474 -13.98 -6.93 18.32
N THR A 475 -15.17 -7.47 18.45
CA THR A 475 -15.53 -8.49 19.44
C THR A 475 -16.37 -9.62 18.86
N ARG A 476 -17.00 -9.36 17.71
CA ARG A 476 -17.78 -10.31 16.90
C ARG A 476 -17.32 -10.29 15.44
N THR A 477 -16.83 -9.17 15.02
CA THR A 477 -16.03 -8.98 13.82
C THR A 477 -14.57 -9.20 14.13
N ASN A 478 -13.71 -9.24 13.10
CA ASN A 478 -12.27 -9.39 13.28
C ASN A 478 -11.74 -8.38 14.31
N ARG A 479 -10.76 -8.81 15.07
CA ARG A 479 -10.22 -8.07 16.21
C ARG A 479 -9.68 -6.69 15.85
N ASP A 480 -9.09 -6.55 14.68
CA ASP A 480 -8.53 -5.30 14.19
C ASP A 480 -9.58 -4.30 13.69
N GLY A 481 -10.84 -4.74 13.56
CA GLY A 481 -11.94 -3.91 13.04
C GLY A 481 -11.74 -3.52 11.58
N LEU A 482 -11.03 -4.35 10.79
CA LEU A 482 -10.84 -4.14 9.35
C LEU A 482 -12.15 -4.30 8.60
N GLY A 483 -12.36 -3.47 7.58
CA GLY A 483 -13.57 -3.48 6.75
C GLY A 483 -14.77 -2.70 7.35
N VAL A 484 -14.60 -2.00 8.48
CA VAL A 484 -15.70 -1.24 9.10
C VAL A 484 -15.81 0.16 8.49
N PRO A 485 -16.93 0.51 7.79
CA PRO A 485 -17.15 1.85 7.29
C PRO A 485 -17.37 2.86 8.41
N ILE A 486 -16.71 4.03 8.27
CA ILE A 486 -16.80 5.16 9.19
C ILE A 486 -17.44 6.33 8.44
N ALA A 487 -18.55 6.85 8.95
CA ALA A 487 -19.20 8.04 8.44
C ALA A 487 -19.23 9.14 9.52
N LEU A 488 -18.96 10.37 9.13
CA LEU A 488 -19.01 11.53 10.02
C LEU A 488 -19.39 12.81 9.27
N GLU A 489 -19.68 13.86 9.99
CA GLU A 489 -19.97 15.18 9.41
C GLU A 489 -19.00 16.24 9.93
N VAL A 490 -18.39 16.98 9.00
CA VAL A 490 -17.53 18.13 9.27
C VAL A 490 -18.14 19.33 8.57
N SER A 491 -18.47 20.40 9.30
CA SER A 491 -19.17 21.58 8.75
C SER A 491 -20.46 21.23 7.99
N GLY A 492 -21.21 20.21 8.43
CA GLY A 492 -22.44 19.73 7.80
C GLY A 492 -22.22 18.98 6.47
N ARG A 493 -20.99 18.65 6.13
CA ARG A 493 -20.62 17.81 4.97
C ARG A 493 -20.22 16.42 5.46
N LYS A 494 -20.76 15.42 4.82
CA LYS A 494 -20.39 14.04 5.11
C LYS A 494 -18.96 13.73 4.64
N ARG A 495 -18.31 12.87 5.41
CA ARG A 495 -17.03 12.25 5.09
C ARG A 495 -17.15 10.76 5.33
N PHE A 496 -16.52 9.98 4.49
CA PHE A 496 -16.50 8.52 4.59
C PHE A 496 -15.06 8.03 4.62
N ARG A 497 -14.78 7.02 5.45
CA ARG A 497 -13.51 6.32 5.54
C ARG A 497 -13.80 4.84 5.72
N GLY A 498 -12.95 3.99 5.17
CA GLY A 498 -12.92 2.57 5.49
C GLY A 498 -11.83 2.31 6.51
N SER A 499 -12.13 1.57 7.57
CA SER A 499 -11.06 0.91 8.32
C SER A 499 -10.59 -0.29 7.50
N GLY A 500 -9.30 -0.64 7.58
CA GLY A 500 -8.78 -1.83 6.91
C GLY A 500 -8.37 -1.67 5.45
N LEU A 501 -8.49 -0.48 4.90
CA LEU A 501 -7.76 -0.13 3.68
C LEU A 501 -6.31 0.18 4.07
N ILE A 502 -5.61 -0.81 4.65
CA ILE A 502 -4.25 -0.63 5.18
C ILE A 502 -3.18 -1.27 4.29
N TRP A 503 -3.60 -1.98 3.25
CA TRP A 503 -2.70 -2.68 2.33
C TRP A 503 -2.26 -1.75 1.20
N THR A 504 -0.99 -1.76 0.89
CA THR A 504 -0.40 -1.09 -0.29
C THR A 504 0.49 -2.09 -1.03
N TYR A 505 1.21 -1.63 -2.06
CA TYR A 505 2.17 -2.49 -2.76
C TYR A 505 3.18 -3.09 -1.78
N LEU A 506 3.14 -4.40 -1.58
CA LEU A 506 4.02 -5.20 -0.72
C LEU A 506 4.03 -4.79 0.77
N SER A 507 3.14 -3.93 1.22
CA SER A 507 3.32 -3.27 2.53
C SER A 507 2.01 -3.10 3.29
N THR A 508 2.14 -2.97 4.62
CA THR A 508 1.05 -2.67 5.55
C THR A 508 1.26 -1.32 6.22
N ASN A 509 0.22 -0.50 6.24
CA ASN A 509 0.16 0.77 6.96
C ASN A 509 -0.35 0.61 8.39
N ASP A 510 -0.20 1.66 9.20
CA ASP A 510 -0.89 1.76 10.49
C ASP A 510 -2.41 1.58 10.32
N ARG A 511 -3.01 0.77 11.19
CA ARG A 511 -4.45 0.48 11.19
C ARG A 511 -5.32 1.59 11.78
N ARG A 512 -4.73 2.55 12.48
CA ARG A 512 -5.44 3.69 13.04
C ARG A 512 -5.95 4.60 11.92
N VAL A 513 -7.19 5.06 12.04
CA VAL A 513 -7.83 5.89 11.02
C VAL A 513 -7.80 7.35 11.47
N THR A 514 -6.86 8.12 10.92
CA THR A 514 -6.81 9.58 11.13
C THR A 514 -7.70 10.27 10.09
N ILE A 515 -8.55 11.20 10.56
CA ILE A 515 -9.52 11.92 9.73
C ILE A 515 -9.34 13.41 9.95
N GLY A 516 -8.97 14.12 8.90
CA GLY A 516 -8.84 15.57 8.93
C GLY A 516 -10.17 16.30 9.07
N LEU A 517 -10.15 17.38 9.84
CA LEU A 517 -11.29 18.24 10.11
C LEU A 517 -11.12 19.65 9.51
N GLY A 518 -9.97 19.94 8.90
CA GLY A 518 -9.61 21.30 8.52
C GLY A 518 -9.58 22.21 9.76
N ALA A 519 -10.15 23.39 9.66
CA ALA A 519 -10.19 24.34 10.77
C ALA A 519 -11.26 24.02 11.83
N GLU A 520 -12.07 22.99 11.67
CA GLU A 520 -13.20 22.68 12.56
C GLU A 520 -12.74 22.06 13.88
N ASN A 521 -13.53 22.27 14.94
CA ASN A 521 -13.20 21.80 16.28
C ASN A 521 -13.80 20.44 16.62
N GLU A 522 -14.66 19.91 15.76
CA GLU A 522 -15.39 18.69 16.03
C GLU A 522 -15.84 17.99 14.75
N ALA A 523 -15.94 16.66 14.83
CA ALA A 523 -16.65 15.79 13.92
C ALA A 523 -17.99 15.41 14.54
N ALA A 524 -19.10 15.73 13.89
CA ALA A 524 -20.44 15.40 14.35
C ALA A 524 -20.94 14.10 13.71
N ASN A 525 -21.98 13.52 14.34
CA ASN A 525 -22.68 12.34 13.79
C ASN A 525 -21.76 11.20 13.39
N VAL A 526 -20.73 10.93 14.21
CA VAL A 526 -19.78 9.85 13.94
C VAL A 526 -20.45 8.51 14.11
N VAL A 527 -20.41 7.70 13.06
CA VAL A 527 -21.09 6.41 12.97
C VAL A 527 -20.16 5.37 12.40
N LEU A 528 -20.12 4.21 13.05
CA LEU A 528 -19.44 3.01 12.58
C LEU A 528 -20.48 1.99 12.13
N SER A 529 -20.28 1.41 10.96
CA SER A 529 -21.15 0.36 10.42
C SER A 529 -20.46 -1.00 10.57
N TRP A 530 -20.51 -1.56 11.79
CA TRP A 530 -20.00 -2.91 12.05
C TRP A 530 -20.89 -3.96 11.37
N PRO A 531 -20.37 -5.11 10.92
CA PRO A 531 -21.19 -6.24 10.50
C PRO A 531 -22.24 -6.65 11.54
N SER A 532 -21.92 -6.51 12.82
CA SER A 532 -22.85 -6.79 13.94
C SER A 532 -23.93 -5.72 14.14
N GLY A 533 -23.84 -4.57 13.47
CA GLY A 533 -24.80 -3.48 13.52
C GLY A 533 -24.19 -2.09 13.65
N ARG A 534 -25.01 -1.08 13.43
CA ARG A 534 -24.63 0.32 13.46
C ARG A 534 -24.33 0.80 14.89
N MET A 535 -23.21 1.52 15.06
CA MET A 535 -22.81 2.16 16.32
C MET A 535 -22.68 3.68 16.13
N GLU A 536 -23.40 4.46 16.93
CA GLU A 536 -23.33 5.92 16.95
C GLU A 536 -22.42 6.39 18.10
N LEU A 537 -21.36 7.11 17.78
CA LEU A 537 -20.44 7.68 18.75
C LEU A 537 -20.81 9.13 19.14
N GLY A 538 -21.67 9.77 18.32
CA GLY A 538 -22.06 11.17 18.52
C GLY A 538 -21.02 12.14 17.98
N THR A 539 -20.53 13.05 18.82
CA THR A 539 -19.54 14.07 18.42
C THR A 539 -18.19 13.78 19.04
N LEU A 540 -17.15 13.79 18.21
CA LEU A 540 -15.73 13.74 18.61
C LEU A 540 -15.11 15.12 18.49
N ARG A 541 -14.22 15.49 19.41
CA ARG A 541 -13.52 16.77 19.39
C ARG A 541 -12.19 16.64 18.67
N ALA A 542 -11.79 17.71 18.03
CA ALA A 542 -10.47 17.80 17.40
C ALA A 542 -9.34 17.47 18.39
N GLY A 543 -8.38 16.68 17.94
CA GLY A 543 -7.26 16.17 18.74
C GLY A 543 -7.63 14.99 19.67
N GLU A 544 -8.84 14.42 19.54
CA GLU A 544 -9.17 13.17 20.24
C GLU A 544 -8.65 11.95 19.47
N ASP A 545 -7.89 11.12 20.19
CA ASP A 545 -7.50 9.77 19.79
C ASP A 545 -8.36 8.79 20.59
N VAL A 546 -9.24 8.07 19.92
CA VAL A 546 -10.27 7.26 20.58
C VAL A 546 -10.17 5.79 20.22
N LEU A 547 -10.12 4.96 21.24
CA LEU A 547 -10.27 3.52 21.11
C LEU A 547 -11.77 3.18 21.16
N VAL A 548 -12.28 2.56 20.09
CA VAL A 548 -13.68 2.17 19.96
C VAL A 548 -13.82 0.67 19.94
N LYS A 549 -14.50 0.13 20.97
CA LYS A 549 -14.75 -1.30 21.05
C LYS A 549 -16.17 -1.63 20.58
N GLU A 550 -16.29 -2.59 19.69
CA GLU A 550 -17.56 -3.08 19.18
C GLU A 550 -18.51 -3.50 20.29
N GLY A 551 -19.78 -3.06 20.20
CA GLY A 551 -20.83 -3.35 21.19
C GLY A 551 -20.69 -2.62 22.53
N VAL A 552 -19.59 -1.86 22.73
CA VAL A 552 -19.32 -1.10 23.97
C VAL A 552 -19.31 0.40 23.72
N GLY A 553 -18.64 0.88 22.66
CA GLY A 553 -18.43 2.28 22.35
C GLY A 553 -17.01 2.74 22.67
N ILE A 554 -16.84 4.05 22.91
CA ILE A 554 -15.53 4.64 23.20
C ILE A 554 -15.02 4.14 24.57
N LEU A 555 -13.80 3.60 24.57
CA LEU A 555 -13.05 3.31 25.79
C LEU A 555 -12.17 4.54 26.13
N ARG A 556 -12.26 4.98 27.40
CA ARG A 556 -11.49 6.13 27.89
C ARG A 556 -10.38 5.69 28.81
#